data_6b18a4b36d45cf119fdfda296709efbf
#
_entry.id   6b18a4b36d45cf119fdfda296709efbf
#
_cell.length_a   1.000
_cell.length_b   1.000
_cell.length_c   1.000
_cell.angle_alpha   90.00
_cell.angle_beta   90.00
_cell.angle_gamma   90.00
#
_symmetry.space_group_name_H-M   'P 1'
#
loop_
_entity.id
_entity.type
_entity.pdbx_description
1 polymer ?
#
loop_
_entity_poly.entity_id
_entity_poly.type
_entity_poly.pdbx_seq_one_letter_code
_entity_poly.pdbx_strand_id
1 'polypeptide(L)'
;AAHLGETIDNHAGGNDLLFPHHENEVAQSTCAHDGKVFARYWLHNGMLTFDGRKMSKSLGNVLVLHELLGKHPPEVLRALLLKAHYRQPLDWSATTLQQTRAMLDGWYGVLRDLADIEVPAADLGVPQDLENALLDDLNTPEAFAVVAGLAATARAARSVAEKTGAKAALLGAGALLGILQQDPEAWFKQAAPDSTIDEAEVRCLVEARSIAKAARDFAESDRIRDQLLAMGVIVEDTPQGPRWKTAKADERAA
;
A
#
# COMPACT_ATOMS: atom_id res chain seq x y z
N ALA A 1 -8.59 15.07 -33.99
CA ALA A 1 -9.67 16.06 -33.89
C ALA A 1 -11.07 15.42 -33.87
N ALA A 2 -11.32 14.37 -34.66
CA ALA A 2 -12.67 13.79 -34.83
C ALA A 2 -13.38 13.36 -33.55
N HIS A 3 -12.65 12.92 -32.54
CA HIS A 3 -13.20 12.38 -31.27
C HIS A 3 -12.88 13.25 -30.05
N LEU A 4 -11.75 13.95 -30.02
CA LEU A 4 -11.25 14.67 -28.84
C LEU A 4 -11.18 16.19 -29.05
N GLY A 5 -11.58 16.67 -30.26
CA GLY A 5 -11.43 18.08 -30.64
C GLY A 5 -10.03 18.41 -31.17
N GLU A 6 -9.79 19.67 -31.46
CA GLU A 6 -8.51 20.16 -31.99
C GLU A 6 -7.48 20.44 -30.88
N THR A 7 -7.97 20.77 -29.70
CA THR A 7 -7.18 20.93 -28.46
C THR A 7 -7.68 19.92 -27.46
N ILE A 8 -6.79 19.09 -26.91
CA ILE A 8 -7.10 18.14 -25.86
C ILE A 8 -6.78 18.73 -24.48
N ASP A 9 -7.43 18.24 -23.43
CA ASP A 9 -7.19 18.76 -22.10
C ASP A 9 -5.86 18.25 -21.53
N ASN A 10 -5.63 16.94 -21.56
CA ASN A 10 -4.43 16.33 -21.01
C ASN A 10 -3.74 15.42 -22.04
N HIS A 11 -2.43 15.53 -22.14
CA HIS A 11 -1.57 14.61 -22.88
C HIS A 11 -0.47 14.09 -21.96
N ALA A 12 -0.31 12.78 -21.87
CA ALA A 12 0.61 12.17 -20.93
C ALA A 12 1.46 11.08 -21.59
N GLY A 13 2.66 10.87 -21.06
CA GLY A 13 3.57 9.81 -21.50
C GLY A 13 4.80 9.68 -20.61
N GLY A 14 5.70 8.79 -20.97
CA GLY A 14 7.00 8.69 -20.32
C GLY A 14 7.93 9.85 -20.72
N ASN A 15 8.91 10.17 -19.89
CA ASN A 15 9.91 11.18 -20.19
C ASN A 15 10.70 10.91 -21.49
N ASP A 16 10.77 9.65 -21.92
CA ASP A 16 11.43 9.22 -23.15
C ASP A 16 10.63 9.62 -24.42
N LEU A 17 9.34 9.95 -24.28
CA LEU A 17 8.49 10.40 -25.38
C LEU A 17 8.56 11.92 -25.59
N LEU A 18 9.13 12.69 -24.66
CA LEU A 18 9.21 14.13 -24.75
C LEU A 18 9.82 14.57 -26.10
N PHE A 19 10.92 13.93 -26.47
CA PHE A 19 11.58 14.14 -27.77
C PHE A 19 12.03 12.80 -28.37
N PRO A 20 11.78 12.57 -29.68
CA PRO A 20 11.13 13.48 -30.65
C PRO A 20 9.60 13.31 -30.76
N HIS A 21 8.98 12.35 -30.03
CA HIS A 21 7.60 11.93 -30.29
C HIS A 21 6.58 13.05 -30.02
N HIS A 22 6.49 13.54 -28.80
CA HIS A 22 5.53 14.58 -28.43
C HIS A 22 5.80 15.91 -29.14
N GLU A 23 7.06 16.26 -29.38
CA GLU A 23 7.40 17.46 -30.19
C GLU A 23 6.88 17.33 -31.62
N ASN A 24 6.97 16.15 -32.23
CA ASN A 24 6.41 15.92 -33.56
C ASN A 24 4.87 15.96 -33.54
N GLU A 25 4.21 15.44 -32.52
CA GLU A 25 2.75 15.54 -32.38
C GLU A 25 2.29 16.98 -32.23
N VAL A 26 2.99 17.79 -31.43
CA VAL A 26 2.73 19.22 -31.30
C VAL A 26 2.86 19.91 -32.66
N ALA A 27 3.96 19.69 -33.38
CA ALA A 27 4.20 20.29 -34.69
C ALA A 27 3.11 19.90 -35.70
N GLN A 28 2.78 18.61 -35.78
CA GLN A 28 1.73 18.11 -36.68
C GLN A 28 0.37 18.71 -36.36
N SER A 29 -0.04 18.72 -35.11
CA SER A 29 -1.34 19.24 -34.70
C SER A 29 -1.43 20.74 -34.88
N THR A 30 -0.41 21.49 -34.50
CA THR A 30 -0.36 22.96 -34.65
C THR A 30 -0.44 23.37 -36.13
N CYS A 31 0.31 22.67 -37.01
CA CYS A 31 0.24 22.93 -38.46
C CYS A 31 -1.12 22.56 -39.05
N ALA A 32 -1.78 21.53 -38.59
CA ALA A 32 -3.07 21.07 -39.10
C ALA A 32 -4.27 21.92 -38.62
N HIS A 33 -4.11 22.67 -37.53
CA HIS A 33 -5.20 23.40 -36.85
C HIS A 33 -4.89 24.89 -36.63
N ASP A 34 -4.27 25.53 -37.62
CA ASP A 34 -4.04 26.99 -37.69
C ASP A 34 -3.35 27.57 -36.43
N GLY A 35 -2.38 26.87 -35.91
CA GLY A 35 -1.61 27.31 -34.74
C GLY A 35 -2.28 27.07 -33.37
N LYS A 36 -3.39 26.33 -33.32
CA LYS A 36 -4.05 26.00 -32.03
C LYS A 36 -3.17 25.11 -31.16
N VAL A 37 -3.27 25.34 -29.87
CA VAL A 37 -2.55 24.54 -28.85
C VAL A 37 -3.03 23.08 -28.90
N PHE A 38 -2.10 22.15 -28.97
CA PHE A 38 -2.42 20.72 -29.06
C PHE A 38 -2.97 20.19 -27.75
N ALA A 39 -2.28 20.43 -26.62
CA ALA A 39 -2.72 20.01 -25.29
C ALA A 39 -2.58 21.14 -24.28
N ARG A 40 -3.53 21.25 -23.35
CA ARG A 40 -3.53 22.25 -22.27
C ARG A 40 -2.54 21.87 -21.16
N TYR A 41 -2.53 20.60 -20.80
CA TYR A 41 -1.70 20.07 -19.75
C TYR A 41 -0.88 18.88 -20.24
N TRP A 42 0.39 18.85 -19.84
CA TRP A 42 1.35 17.81 -20.18
C TRP A 42 1.84 17.12 -18.92
N LEU A 43 1.76 15.80 -18.89
CA LEU A 43 2.30 14.99 -17.80
C LEU A 43 3.34 14.03 -18.37
N HIS A 44 4.57 14.12 -17.84
CA HIS A 44 5.65 13.20 -18.18
C HIS A 44 6.09 12.45 -16.93
N ASN A 45 5.89 11.14 -16.90
CA ASN A 45 6.30 10.31 -15.78
C ASN A 45 7.72 9.76 -15.97
N GLY A 46 8.39 9.56 -14.84
CA GLY A 46 9.68 8.89 -14.76
C GLY A 46 9.61 7.43 -15.22
N MET A 47 10.78 6.85 -15.46
CA MET A 47 10.91 5.47 -15.93
C MET A 47 10.83 4.48 -14.77
N LEU A 48 10.24 3.33 -15.03
CA LEU A 48 10.29 2.19 -14.14
C LEU A 48 11.53 1.35 -14.46
N THR A 49 12.36 1.09 -13.44
CA THR A 49 13.52 0.18 -13.52
C THR A 49 13.24 -1.08 -12.72
N PHE A 50 13.97 -2.14 -13.01
CA PHE A 50 13.94 -3.40 -12.28
C PHE A 50 15.34 -3.75 -11.82
N ASP A 51 15.55 -3.77 -10.49
CA ASP A 51 16.87 -3.94 -9.86
C ASP A 51 17.92 -3.00 -10.48
N GLY A 52 17.59 -1.70 -10.59
CA GLY A 52 18.45 -0.65 -11.14
C GLY A 52 18.67 -0.72 -12.66
N ARG A 53 17.99 -1.62 -13.38
CA ARG A 53 18.15 -1.80 -14.83
C ARG A 53 16.88 -1.41 -15.58
N LYS A 54 17.05 -0.87 -16.78
CA LYS A 54 15.92 -0.58 -17.67
C LYS A 54 15.17 -1.88 -17.99
N MET A 55 13.84 -1.85 -17.88
CA MET A 55 13.01 -2.95 -18.34
C MET A 55 13.06 -3.09 -19.85
N SER A 56 13.22 -4.30 -20.35
CA SER A 56 13.09 -4.59 -21.77
C SER A 56 12.62 -6.02 -22.01
N LYS A 57 11.89 -6.23 -23.10
CA LYS A 57 11.41 -7.56 -23.51
C LYS A 57 12.59 -8.51 -23.79
N SER A 58 13.70 -7.99 -24.34
CA SER A 58 14.89 -8.78 -24.66
C SER A 58 15.63 -9.31 -23.40
N LEU A 59 15.50 -8.63 -22.28
CA LEU A 59 16.07 -9.04 -21.00
C LEU A 59 15.13 -9.94 -20.19
N GLY A 60 13.89 -10.11 -20.62
CA GLY A 60 12.89 -10.93 -19.91
C GLY A 60 12.48 -10.37 -18.53
N ASN A 61 12.81 -9.11 -18.23
CA ASN A 61 12.58 -8.47 -16.95
C ASN A 61 11.35 -7.55 -16.94
N VAL A 62 10.40 -7.79 -17.85
CA VAL A 62 9.15 -7.02 -17.90
C VAL A 62 8.20 -7.54 -16.84
N LEU A 63 7.75 -6.65 -15.97
CA LEU A 63 6.76 -6.95 -14.93
C LEU A 63 5.35 -6.92 -15.55
N VAL A 64 4.64 -8.04 -15.44
CA VAL A 64 3.25 -8.15 -15.88
C VAL A 64 2.35 -7.98 -14.67
N LEU A 65 1.52 -6.93 -14.64
CA LEU A 65 0.67 -6.60 -13.50
C LEU A 65 -0.22 -7.78 -13.07
N HIS A 66 -0.78 -8.51 -14.02
CA HIS A 66 -1.63 -9.68 -13.72
C HIS A 66 -0.89 -10.76 -12.92
N GLU A 67 0.37 -11.02 -13.24
CA GLU A 67 1.20 -11.97 -12.51
C GLU A 67 1.58 -11.46 -11.12
N LEU A 68 1.81 -10.15 -10.99
CA LEU A 68 2.10 -9.52 -9.70
C LEU A 68 0.90 -9.55 -8.76
N LEU A 69 -0.30 -9.33 -9.27
CA LEU A 69 -1.55 -9.42 -8.51
C LEU A 69 -1.81 -10.85 -7.97
N GLY A 70 -1.30 -11.88 -8.64
CA GLY A 70 -1.34 -13.25 -8.14
C GLY A 70 -0.35 -13.53 -7.00
N LYS A 71 0.64 -12.66 -6.77
CA LYS A 71 1.73 -12.87 -5.81
C LYS A 71 1.71 -11.87 -4.65
N HIS A 72 1.14 -10.70 -4.86
CA HIS A 72 1.20 -9.59 -3.91
C HIS A 72 -0.17 -8.93 -3.74
N PRO A 73 -0.51 -8.45 -2.54
CA PRO A 73 -1.72 -7.68 -2.32
C PRO A 73 -1.76 -6.44 -3.22
N PRO A 74 -2.91 -6.13 -3.86
CA PRO A 74 -3.04 -4.99 -4.77
C PRO A 74 -2.63 -3.65 -4.13
N GLU A 75 -2.93 -3.43 -2.85
CA GLU A 75 -2.54 -2.21 -2.14
C GLU A 75 -1.03 -2.05 -1.99
N VAL A 76 -0.27 -3.15 -1.85
CA VAL A 76 1.19 -3.10 -1.80
C VAL A 76 1.75 -2.62 -3.14
N LEU A 77 1.19 -3.14 -4.25
CA LEU A 77 1.59 -2.73 -5.59
C LEU A 77 1.25 -1.26 -5.84
N ARG A 78 0.05 -0.84 -5.45
CA ARG A 78 -0.39 0.56 -5.54
C ARG A 78 0.51 1.49 -4.71
N ALA A 79 0.74 1.15 -3.45
CA ALA A 79 1.58 1.94 -2.56
C ALA A 79 3.03 2.03 -3.07
N LEU A 80 3.57 0.95 -3.64
CA LEU A 80 4.89 0.96 -4.25
C LEU A 80 4.99 1.97 -5.39
N LEU A 81 3.99 2.01 -6.28
CA LEU A 81 3.96 2.96 -7.38
C LEU A 81 3.82 4.40 -6.90
N LEU A 82 3.04 4.64 -5.84
CA LEU A 82 2.84 5.97 -5.26
C LEU A 82 4.00 6.43 -4.36
N LYS A 83 4.94 5.55 -4.00
CA LYS A 83 6.06 5.88 -3.10
C LYS A 83 7.08 6.82 -3.72
N ALA A 84 7.18 6.84 -5.04
CA ALA A 84 8.00 7.81 -5.76
C ALA A 84 7.11 8.90 -6.37
N HIS A 85 7.62 10.13 -6.45
CA HIS A 85 6.97 11.16 -7.25
C HIS A 85 6.89 10.72 -8.71
N TYR A 86 5.76 10.92 -9.38
CA TYR A 86 5.54 10.39 -10.74
C TYR A 86 6.58 10.86 -11.77
N ARG A 87 7.21 12.02 -11.58
CA ARG A 87 8.28 12.52 -12.45
C ARG A 87 9.63 11.84 -12.22
N GLN A 88 9.80 11.13 -11.10
CA GLN A 88 11.06 10.51 -10.73
C GLN A 88 11.11 9.04 -11.19
N PRO A 89 12.31 8.51 -11.48
CA PRO A 89 12.45 7.08 -11.70
C PRO A 89 12.02 6.28 -10.46
N LEU A 90 11.32 5.18 -10.69
CA LEU A 90 10.94 4.23 -9.65
C LEU A 90 11.68 2.91 -9.88
N ASP A 91 12.46 2.46 -8.90
CA ASP A 91 13.08 1.15 -8.95
C ASP A 91 12.22 0.08 -8.29
N TRP A 92 11.85 -0.91 -9.07
CA TRP A 92 11.17 -2.09 -8.59
C TRP A 92 12.19 -3.12 -8.16
N SER A 93 12.24 -3.46 -6.89
CA SER A 93 13.07 -4.51 -6.33
C SER A 93 12.34 -5.28 -5.24
N ALA A 94 12.82 -6.48 -4.90
CA ALA A 94 12.28 -7.24 -3.78
C ALA A 94 12.37 -6.43 -2.47
N THR A 95 13.44 -5.69 -2.28
CA THR A 95 13.66 -4.84 -1.10
C THR A 95 12.62 -3.71 -1.01
N THR A 96 12.38 -2.98 -2.11
CA THR A 96 11.38 -1.89 -2.12
C THR A 96 9.98 -2.43 -1.90
N LEU A 97 9.67 -3.62 -2.41
CA LEU A 97 8.40 -4.30 -2.18
C LEU A 97 8.19 -4.68 -0.71
N GLN A 98 9.21 -5.30 -0.08
CA GLN A 98 9.18 -5.65 1.34
C GLN A 98 9.04 -4.42 2.24
N GLN A 99 9.79 -3.36 1.96
CA GLN A 99 9.69 -2.10 2.70
C GLN A 99 8.29 -1.48 2.58
N THR A 100 7.69 -1.52 1.39
CA THR A 100 6.34 -1.00 1.17
C THR A 100 5.30 -1.83 1.91
N ARG A 101 5.42 -3.16 1.90
CA ARG A 101 4.57 -4.03 2.69
C ARG A 101 4.70 -3.74 4.18
N ALA A 102 5.92 -3.62 4.70
CA ALA A 102 6.17 -3.33 6.11
C ALA A 102 5.59 -1.97 6.55
N MET A 103 5.65 -0.98 5.67
CA MET A 103 5.03 0.33 5.90
C MET A 103 3.50 0.20 6.05
N LEU A 104 2.83 -0.48 5.11
CA LEU A 104 1.38 -0.72 5.20
C LEU A 104 1.01 -1.57 6.42
N ASP A 105 1.79 -2.61 6.73
CA ASP A 105 1.60 -3.41 7.95
C ASP A 105 1.65 -2.53 9.21
N GLY A 106 2.57 -1.56 9.24
CA GLY A 106 2.64 -0.60 10.33
C GLY A 106 1.38 0.26 10.47
N TRP A 107 0.79 0.69 9.37
CA TRP A 107 -0.43 1.50 9.36
C TRP A 107 -1.68 0.66 9.64
N TYR A 108 -1.78 -0.52 9.05
CA TYR A 108 -2.84 -1.47 9.39
C TYR A 108 -2.79 -1.93 10.85
N GLY A 109 -1.57 -2.04 11.42
CA GLY A 109 -1.40 -2.31 12.83
C GLY A 109 -2.05 -1.27 13.72
N VAL A 110 -1.92 0.02 13.36
CA VAL A 110 -2.61 1.12 14.08
C VAL A 110 -4.12 0.99 13.98
N LEU A 111 -4.65 0.72 12.77
CA LEU A 111 -6.09 0.53 12.59
C LEU A 111 -6.62 -0.69 13.35
N ARG A 112 -5.81 -1.75 13.41
CA ARG A 112 -6.11 -2.96 14.18
C ARG A 112 -6.17 -2.70 15.69
N ASP A 113 -5.24 -1.88 16.21
CA ASP A 113 -5.21 -1.47 17.62
C ASP A 113 -6.36 -0.52 17.99
N LEU A 114 -6.98 0.12 17.00
CA LEU A 114 -8.15 0.99 17.14
C LEU A 114 -9.44 0.33 16.63
N ALA A 115 -9.51 -0.99 16.56
CA ALA A 115 -10.66 -1.71 16.00
C ALA A 115 -11.97 -1.41 16.75
N ASP A 116 -11.89 -1.25 18.07
CA ASP A 116 -13.00 -0.93 18.98
C ASP A 116 -13.46 0.54 18.92
N ILE A 117 -12.74 1.41 18.20
CA ILE A 117 -13.09 2.81 18.04
C ILE A 117 -13.96 2.97 16.79
N GLU A 118 -15.21 3.31 16.96
CA GLU A 118 -16.10 3.64 15.85
C GLU A 118 -15.83 5.04 15.32
N VAL A 119 -15.80 5.18 13.99
CA VAL A 119 -15.69 6.47 13.29
C VAL A 119 -16.93 6.64 12.42
N PRO A 120 -17.75 7.66 12.68
CA PRO A 120 -18.88 7.97 11.82
C PRO A 120 -18.41 8.31 10.39
N ALA A 121 -19.14 7.86 9.39
CA ALA A 121 -18.79 8.14 7.99
C ALA A 121 -18.74 9.66 7.68
N ALA A 122 -19.52 10.46 8.38
CA ALA A 122 -19.52 11.92 8.24
C ALA A 122 -18.21 12.58 8.72
N ASP A 123 -17.43 11.89 9.56
CA ASP A 123 -16.17 12.41 10.12
C ASP A 123 -14.95 12.01 9.26
N LEU A 124 -15.14 11.22 8.20
CA LEU A 124 -14.10 10.83 7.26
C LEU A 124 -13.79 11.99 6.31
N GLY A 125 -12.98 12.93 6.78
CA GLY A 125 -12.48 14.06 5.99
C GLY A 125 -11.06 13.79 5.46
N VAL A 126 -10.73 14.45 4.36
CA VAL A 126 -9.34 14.47 3.87
C VAL A 126 -8.54 15.45 4.72
N PRO A 127 -7.42 15.02 5.35
CA PRO A 127 -6.55 15.95 6.07
C PRO A 127 -5.99 17.03 5.15
N GLN A 128 -6.02 18.29 5.58
CA GLN A 128 -5.59 19.43 4.76
C GLN A 128 -4.13 19.32 4.30
N ASP A 129 -3.24 18.83 5.17
CA ASP A 129 -1.83 18.64 4.80
C ASP A 129 -1.65 17.60 3.69
N LEU A 130 -2.50 16.56 3.67
CA LEU A 130 -2.50 15.58 2.60
C LEU A 130 -2.99 16.19 1.28
N GLU A 131 -4.05 16.96 1.32
CA GLU A 131 -4.57 17.68 0.16
C GLU A 131 -3.52 18.65 -0.38
N ASN A 132 -2.86 19.44 0.49
CA ASN A 132 -1.79 20.35 0.11
C ASN A 132 -0.63 19.63 -0.58
N ALA A 133 -0.21 18.47 -0.06
CA ALA A 133 0.84 17.67 -0.69
C ALA A 133 0.45 17.20 -2.10
N LEU A 134 -0.80 16.81 -2.31
CA LEU A 134 -1.28 16.36 -3.62
C LEU A 134 -1.55 17.53 -4.58
N LEU A 135 -1.90 18.72 -4.08
CA LEU A 135 -2.01 19.93 -4.88
C LEU A 135 -0.64 20.47 -5.34
N ASP A 136 0.45 20.07 -4.67
CA ASP A 136 1.83 20.36 -5.10
C ASP A 136 2.32 19.29 -6.09
N ASP A 137 1.83 19.37 -7.32
CA ASP A 137 2.23 18.51 -8.45
C ASP A 137 2.12 16.99 -8.14
N LEU A 138 1.07 16.60 -7.43
CA LEU A 138 0.83 15.20 -7.02
C LEU A 138 2.01 14.63 -6.21
N ASN A 139 2.52 15.37 -5.24
CA ASN A 139 3.64 14.97 -4.40
C ASN A 139 3.26 13.82 -3.45
N THR A 140 3.15 12.63 -4.01
CA THR A 140 2.78 11.42 -3.27
C THR A 140 3.81 11.01 -2.22
N PRO A 141 5.13 11.22 -2.36
CA PRO A 141 6.08 11.01 -1.27
C PRO A 141 5.77 11.85 -0.02
N GLU A 142 5.44 13.13 -0.18
CA GLU A 142 5.02 13.99 0.92
C GLU A 142 3.68 13.52 1.51
N ALA A 143 2.74 13.15 0.65
CA ALA A 143 1.47 12.57 1.09
C ALA A 143 1.69 11.33 1.98
N PHE A 144 2.66 10.45 1.65
CA PHE A 144 3.01 9.30 2.49
C PHE A 144 3.67 9.70 3.82
N ALA A 145 4.45 10.80 3.83
CA ALA A 145 5.00 11.35 5.08
C ALA A 145 3.88 11.87 6.00
N VAL A 146 2.86 12.53 5.43
CA VAL A 146 1.65 12.93 6.18
C VAL A 146 0.93 11.72 6.76
N VAL A 147 0.69 10.65 5.97
CA VAL A 147 0.05 9.41 6.46
C VAL A 147 0.85 8.78 7.60
N ALA A 148 2.19 8.77 7.49
CA ALA A 148 3.06 8.27 8.55
C ALA A 148 2.92 9.10 9.84
N GLY A 149 2.83 10.42 9.73
CA GLY A 149 2.55 11.34 10.84
C GLY A 149 1.19 11.08 11.49
N LEU A 150 0.14 10.88 10.68
CA LEU A 150 -1.21 10.52 11.17
C LEU A 150 -1.20 9.18 11.92
N ALA A 151 -0.51 8.18 11.40
CA ALA A 151 -0.35 6.90 12.08
C ALA A 151 0.41 7.02 13.40
N ALA A 152 1.44 7.88 13.47
CA ALA A 152 2.15 8.16 14.71
C ALA A 152 1.25 8.88 15.75
N THR A 153 0.45 9.86 15.32
CA THR A 153 -0.55 10.53 16.15
C THR A 153 -1.57 9.54 16.70
N ALA A 154 -2.07 8.64 15.87
CA ALA A 154 -3.02 7.62 16.27
C ALA A 154 -2.46 6.64 17.32
N ARG A 155 -1.18 6.26 17.20
CA ARG A 155 -0.48 5.45 18.24
C ARG A 155 -0.30 6.19 19.56
N ALA A 156 -0.12 7.51 19.53
CA ALA A 156 0.08 8.34 20.72
C ALA A 156 -1.24 8.72 21.41
N ALA A 157 -2.37 8.62 20.75
CA ALA A 157 -3.68 9.00 21.23
C ALA A 157 -4.09 8.21 22.48
N ARG A 158 -4.58 8.90 23.51
CA ARG A 158 -4.92 8.30 24.81
C ARG A 158 -6.42 8.32 25.09
N SER A 159 -7.09 9.44 24.81
CA SER A 159 -8.52 9.58 25.00
C SER A 159 -9.31 9.00 23.82
N VAL A 160 -10.55 8.62 24.04
CA VAL A 160 -11.45 8.12 22.98
C VAL A 160 -11.58 9.18 21.87
N ALA A 161 -11.75 10.44 22.23
CA ALA A 161 -11.89 11.54 21.26
C ALA A 161 -10.64 11.68 20.36
N GLU A 162 -9.43 11.64 20.96
CA GLU A 162 -8.18 11.66 20.20
C GLU A 162 -8.06 10.46 19.25
N LYS A 163 -8.39 9.25 19.74
CA LYS A 163 -8.37 8.01 18.94
C LYS A 163 -9.36 8.07 17.79
N THR A 164 -10.58 8.56 18.02
CA THR A 164 -11.61 8.71 16.97
C THR A 164 -11.14 9.68 15.90
N GLY A 165 -10.67 10.87 16.29
CA GLY A 165 -10.17 11.87 15.33
C GLY A 165 -8.96 11.38 14.54
N ALA A 166 -7.98 10.74 15.20
CA ALA A 166 -6.79 10.22 14.54
C ALA A 166 -7.11 9.05 13.60
N LYS A 167 -8.02 8.13 14.00
CA LYS A 167 -8.49 7.04 13.14
C LYS A 167 -9.24 7.58 11.92
N ALA A 168 -10.12 8.58 12.11
CA ALA A 168 -10.85 9.24 11.03
C ALA A 168 -9.91 9.87 10.01
N ALA A 169 -8.90 10.62 10.46
CA ALA A 169 -7.91 11.26 9.59
C ALA A 169 -7.09 10.22 8.80
N LEU A 170 -6.68 9.12 9.46
CA LEU A 170 -5.92 8.05 8.81
C LEU A 170 -6.76 7.32 7.74
N LEU A 171 -8.02 7.03 8.02
CA LEU A 171 -8.95 6.41 7.07
C LEU A 171 -9.28 7.36 5.91
N GLY A 172 -9.51 8.65 6.18
CA GLY A 172 -9.75 9.66 5.13
C GLY A 172 -8.55 9.82 4.19
N ALA A 173 -7.34 9.83 4.75
CA ALA A 173 -6.10 9.84 3.96
C ALA A 173 -5.95 8.56 3.13
N GLY A 174 -6.24 7.41 3.71
CA GLY A 174 -6.22 6.14 3.03
C GLY A 174 -7.22 6.07 1.87
N ALA A 175 -8.43 6.58 2.08
CA ALA A 175 -9.48 6.62 1.06
C ALA A 175 -9.05 7.45 -0.17
N LEU A 176 -8.45 8.64 0.04
CA LEU A 176 -7.97 9.47 -1.05
C LEU A 176 -6.85 8.82 -1.86
N LEU A 177 -5.90 8.17 -1.18
CA LEU A 177 -4.78 7.48 -1.83
C LEU A 177 -5.15 6.09 -2.37
N GLY A 178 -6.32 5.55 -2.02
CA GLY A 178 -6.77 4.20 -2.38
C GLY A 178 -5.93 3.11 -1.69
N ILE A 179 -5.55 3.33 -0.44
CA ILE A 179 -4.87 2.40 0.46
C ILE A 179 -5.65 2.32 1.78
N LEU A 180 -5.33 1.37 2.65
CA LEU A 180 -6.02 1.15 3.94
C LEU A 180 -7.52 0.88 3.77
N GLN A 181 -7.91 0.22 2.68
CA GLN A 181 -9.30 -0.05 2.32
C GLN A 181 -9.80 -1.42 2.77
N GLN A 182 -8.91 -2.25 3.33
CA GLN A 182 -9.25 -3.59 3.78
C GLN A 182 -9.55 -3.60 5.28
N ASP A 183 -10.25 -4.62 5.72
CA ASP A 183 -10.36 -4.92 7.15
C ASP A 183 -8.97 -5.23 7.73
N PRO A 184 -8.56 -4.59 8.85
CA PRO A 184 -7.22 -4.79 9.40
C PRO A 184 -6.93 -6.24 9.84
N GLU A 185 -7.93 -6.98 10.33
CA GLU A 185 -7.75 -8.39 10.66
C GLU A 185 -7.53 -9.23 9.41
N ALA A 186 -8.34 -8.98 8.36
CA ALA A 186 -8.19 -9.66 7.09
C ALA A 186 -6.83 -9.35 6.43
N TRP A 187 -6.31 -8.12 6.58
CA TRP A 187 -4.99 -7.74 6.08
C TRP A 187 -3.88 -8.64 6.65
N PHE A 188 -3.88 -8.86 7.96
CA PHE A 188 -2.85 -9.66 8.62
C PHE A 188 -3.03 -11.18 8.42
N LYS A 189 -4.23 -11.62 8.03
CA LYS A 189 -4.54 -13.03 7.76
C LYS A 189 -4.37 -13.44 6.31
N GLN A 190 -3.98 -12.52 5.42
CA GLN A 190 -3.71 -12.84 4.02
C GLN A 190 -2.62 -13.91 3.92
N ALA A 191 -3.02 -15.10 3.55
CA ALA A 191 -2.11 -16.20 3.28
C ALA A 191 -1.30 -15.94 2.00
N ALA A 192 -0.10 -16.53 1.91
CA ALA A 192 0.59 -16.62 0.63
C ALA A 192 -0.29 -17.40 -0.37
N PRO A 193 -0.23 -17.11 -1.69
CA PRO A 193 -1.12 -17.71 -2.68
C PRO A 193 -1.16 -19.24 -2.66
N ASP A 194 -0.05 -19.87 -2.25
CA ASP A 194 0.10 -21.33 -2.22
C ASP A 194 -0.10 -21.94 -0.83
N SER A 195 -0.52 -21.16 0.18
CA SER A 195 -0.73 -21.66 1.54
C SER A 195 -2.22 -21.69 1.88
N THR A 196 -2.71 -22.87 2.22
CA THR A 196 -4.04 -23.08 2.80
C THR A 196 -3.89 -23.09 4.32
N ILE A 197 -4.30 -22.01 4.98
CA ILE A 197 -4.36 -21.94 6.44
C ILE A 197 -5.81 -22.21 6.86
N ASP A 198 -6.03 -23.27 7.63
CA ASP A 198 -7.34 -23.53 8.23
C ASP A 198 -7.51 -22.61 9.46
N GLU A 199 -8.32 -21.57 9.30
CA GLU A 199 -8.59 -20.61 10.40
C GLU A 199 -9.26 -21.27 11.60
N ALA A 200 -10.03 -22.34 11.43
CA ALA A 200 -10.69 -23.02 12.53
C ALA A 200 -9.65 -23.78 13.38
N GLU A 201 -8.72 -24.48 12.73
CA GLU A 201 -7.61 -25.15 13.40
C GLU A 201 -6.70 -24.14 14.12
N VAL A 202 -6.33 -23.04 13.45
CA VAL A 202 -5.53 -21.96 14.06
C VAL A 202 -6.20 -21.41 15.31
N ARG A 203 -7.51 -21.16 15.26
CA ARG A 203 -8.27 -20.63 16.40
C ARG A 203 -8.24 -21.61 17.59
N CYS A 204 -8.45 -22.90 17.36
CA CYS A 204 -8.36 -23.93 18.38
C CYS A 204 -6.96 -23.97 19.02
N LEU A 205 -5.91 -23.90 18.21
CA LEU A 205 -4.53 -23.90 18.72
C LEU A 205 -4.19 -22.63 19.51
N VAL A 206 -4.63 -21.45 19.07
CA VAL A 206 -4.45 -20.18 19.79
C VAL A 206 -5.16 -20.20 21.14
N GLU A 207 -6.37 -20.77 21.21
CA GLU A 207 -7.10 -20.95 22.47
C GLU A 207 -6.41 -21.94 23.39
N ALA A 208 -5.99 -23.11 22.88
CA ALA A 208 -5.24 -24.12 23.65
C ALA A 208 -3.94 -23.53 24.22
N ARG A 209 -3.20 -22.74 23.41
CA ARG A 209 -1.99 -22.04 23.89
C ARG A 209 -2.32 -21.07 25.03
N SER A 210 -3.42 -20.36 24.95
CA SER A 210 -3.85 -19.41 25.99
C SER A 210 -4.19 -20.13 27.29
N ILE A 211 -4.85 -21.30 27.22
CA ILE A 211 -5.18 -22.14 28.38
C ILE A 211 -3.88 -22.66 29.02
N ALA A 212 -2.94 -23.20 28.21
CA ALA A 212 -1.65 -23.68 28.70
C ALA A 212 -0.87 -22.57 29.41
N LYS A 213 -0.84 -21.37 28.81
CA LYS A 213 -0.17 -20.20 29.41
C LYS A 213 -0.81 -19.78 30.75
N ALA A 214 -2.13 -19.77 30.83
CA ALA A 214 -2.86 -19.46 32.07
C ALA A 214 -2.60 -20.52 33.17
N ALA A 215 -2.46 -21.80 32.79
CA ALA A 215 -2.08 -22.89 33.67
C ALA A 215 -0.59 -22.89 34.05
N ARG A 216 0.23 -21.96 33.52
CA ARG A 216 1.69 -21.89 33.63
C ARG A 216 2.42 -23.11 33.05
N ASP A 217 1.78 -23.85 32.16
CA ASP A 217 2.42 -24.89 31.35
C ASP A 217 3.11 -24.25 30.15
N PHE A 218 4.29 -23.69 30.40
CA PHE A 218 5.07 -22.99 29.38
C PHE A 218 5.61 -23.95 28.32
N ALA A 219 5.88 -25.23 28.68
CA ALA A 219 6.35 -26.23 27.73
C ALA A 219 5.29 -26.50 26.66
N GLU A 220 4.05 -26.71 27.07
CA GLU A 220 2.93 -26.90 26.12
C GLU A 220 2.61 -25.64 25.33
N SER A 221 2.65 -24.45 25.96
CA SER A 221 2.46 -23.16 25.28
C SER A 221 3.50 -22.94 24.17
N ASP A 222 4.77 -23.28 24.42
CA ASP A 222 5.85 -23.17 23.44
C ASP A 222 5.71 -24.20 22.32
N ARG A 223 5.36 -25.45 22.64
CA ARG A 223 5.08 -26.48 21.65
C ARG A 223 3.98 -26.07 20.67
N ILE A 224 2.88 -25.50 21.18
CA ILE A 224 1.77 -25.01 20.35
C ILE A 224 2.21 -23.79 19.50
N ARG A 225 3.02 -22.89 20.04
CA ARG A 225 3.57 -21.76 19.29
C ARG A 225 4.40 -22.25 18.09
N ASP A 226 5.26 -23.25 18.32
CA ASP A 226 6.11 -23.81 17.27
C ASP A 226 5.28 -24.56 16.21
N GLN A 227 4.21 -25.24 16.64
CA GLN A 227 3.24 -25.85 15.72
C GLN A 227 2.55 -24.78 14.84
N LEU A 228 2.08 -23.68 15.42
CA LEU A 228 1.49 -22.56 14.69
C LEU A 228 2.48 -21.93 13.72
N LEU A 229 3.74 -21.74 14.14
CA LEU A 229 4.79 -21.23 13.26
C LEU A 229 5.06 -22.15 12.07
N ALA A 230 5.06 -23.46 12.28
CA ALA A 230 5.19 -24.46 11.22
C ALA A 230 4.02 -24.40 10.20
N MET A 231 2.81 -24.03 10.67
CA MET A 231 1.65 -23.76 9.83
C MET A 231 1.73 -22.39 9.12
N GLY A 232 2.77 -21.60 9.40
CA GLY A 232 2.91 -20.25 8.86
C GLY A 232 2.09 -19.19 9.60
N VAL A 233 1.86 -19.38 10.90
CA VAL A 233 1.08 -18.49 11.75
C VAL A 233 1.93 -17.99 12.91
N ILE A 234 1.95 -16.67 13.13
CA ILE A 234 2.58 -16.02 14.27
C ILE A 234 1.49 -15.51 15.21
N VAL A 235 1.60 -15.86 16.49
CA VAL A 235 0.68 -15.39 17.55
C VAL A 235 1.32 -14.23 18.30
N GLU A 236 0.54 -13.17 18.48
CA GLU A 236 0.89 -11.97 19.23
C GLU A 236 0.02 -11.91 20.49
N ASP A 237 0.66 -11.82 21.67
CA ASP A 237 -0.05 -11.60 22.92
C ASP A 237 -0.32 -10.11 23.11
N THR A 238 -1.59 -9.72 23.25
CA THR A 238 -1.99 -8.33 23.48
C THR A 238 -2.78 -8.19 24.78
N PRO A 239 -2.92 -6.98 25.34
CA PRO A 239 -3.76 -6.74 26.51
C PRO A 239 -5.23 -7.14 26.32
N GLN A 240 -5.70 -7.15 25.06
CA GLN A 240 -7.07 -7.55 24.69
C GLN A 240 -7.21 -9.05 24.43
N GLY A 241 -6.12 -9.79 24.51
CA GLY A 241 -6.06 -11.24 24.24
C GLY A 241 -5.10 -11.58 23.10
N PRO A 242 -4.88 -12.88 22.84
CA PRO A 242 -4.02 -13.31 21.75
C PRO A 242 -4.66 -12.99 20.40
N ARG A 243 -3.86 -12.50 19.47
CA ARG A 243 -4.20 -12.34 18.06
C ARG A 243 -3.13 -13.00 17.21
N TRP A 244 -3.44 -13.28 15.96
CA TRP A 244 -2.49 -13.94 15.09
C TRP A 244 -2.39 -13.24 13.72
N LYS A 245 -1.29 -13.51 13.04
CA LYS A 245 -1.03 -13.07 11.67
C LYS A 245 -0.35 -14.19 10.88
N THR A 246 -0.44 -14.11 9.56
CA THR A 246 0.32 -15.01 8.67
C THR A 246 1.80 -14.66 8.71
N ALA A 247 2.66 -15.66 8.90
CA ALA A 247 4.11 -15.50 8.85
C ALA A 247 4.57 -15.17 7.44
N LYS A 248 5.46 -14.20 7.32
CA LYS A 248 6.14 -13.87 6.05
C LYS A 248 7.18 -14.92 5.71
N ALA A 249 7.63 -14.94 4.46
CA ALA A 249 8.61 -15.94 3.99
C ALA A 249 9.94 -15.88 4.77
N ASP A 250 10.37 -14.70 5.17
CA ASP A 250 11.56 -14.44 5.98
C ASP A 250 11.36 -14.82 7.47
N GLU A 251 10.14 -14.73 7.98
CA GLU A 251 9.79 -15.11 9.36
C GLU A 251 9.61 -16.62 9.55
N ARG A 252 9.46 -17.39 8.44
CA ARG A 252 9.35 -18.87 8.47
C ARG A 252 10.71 -19.58 8.52
N ALA A 253 11.79 -18.85 8.16
CA ALA A 253 13.14 -19.40 8.06
C ALA A 253 13.99 -19.16 9.33
N ALA A 254 13.44 -18.48 10.33
CA ALA A 254 14.08 -18.15 11.61
C ALA A 254 13.61 -19.10 12.71
#